data_31dedb53cc73c7d68e6032ed1cc72da7
#
_entry.id   31dedb53cc73c7d68e6032ed1cc72da7
#
_cell.length_a   1.000
_cell.length_b   1.000
_cell.length_c   1.000
_cell.angle_alpha   90.00
_cell.angle_beta   90.00
_cell.angle_gamma   90.00
#
_symmetry.space_group_name_H-M   'P 1'
#
loop_
_entity.id
_entity.type
_entity.pdbx_description
1 polymer ?
#
loop_
_entity_poly.entity_id
_entity_poly.type
_entity_poly.pdbx_seq_one_letter_code
_entity_poly.pdbx_strand_id
1 'polypeptide(L)'
;EITMTSPGALDAINVAAKALRGKAVIGAGSVLDPETARMAILAGADFIVGPVVNLEMIAMCKRYGTMVIPGAFTPTEILTAWQAGADVVKVFPATKLGPSFIKDVRGPLPQVRLTPTGGVDINNLGEFLKAGAVFVGVGTALVNKKYVAEKNWDALTELAAEYVAAARAARVG
;
A
#
# COMPACT_ATOMS: atom_id res chain seq x y z
N GLU A 1 3.10 -5.76 -3.17
CA GLU A 1 3.28 -4.59 -4.04
C GLU A 1 4.67 -4.62 -4.66
N ILE A 2 4.74 -4.52 -5.99
CA ILE A 2 5.99 -4.40 -6.75
C ILE A 2 6.05 -2.98 -7.30
N THR A 3 7.11 -2.23 -6.95
CA THR A 3 7.20 -0.81 -7.36
C THR A 3 7.69 -0.68 -8.79
N MET A 4 7.07 0.22 -9.56
CA MET A 4 7.42 0.51 -10.95
C MET A 4 8.81 1.16 -11.12
N THR A 5 9.44 1.55 -10.01
CA THR A 5 10.85 1.97 -9.96
C THR A 5 11.84 0.82 -10.04
N SER A 6 11.37 -0.43 -9.94
CA SER A 6 12.23 -1.63 -10.03
C SER A 6 12.41 -2.03 -11.49
N PRO A 7 13.64 -2.35 -11.94
CA PRO A 7 13.85 -2.91 -13.26
C PRO A 7 13.04 -4.20 -13.47
N GLY A 8 12.35 -4.33 -14.61
CA GLY A 8 11.55 -5.52 -14.93
C GLY A 8 10.26 -5.65 -14.10
N ALA A 9 9.75 -4.55 -13.51
CA ALA A 9 8.59 -4.59 -12.63
C ALA A 9 7.35 -5.24 -13.28
N LEU A 10 7.06 -4.96 -14.54
CA LEU A 10 5.91 -5.55 -15.25
C LEU A 10 6.02 -7.07 -15.37
N ASP A 11 7.21 -7.57 -15.72
CA ASP A 11 7.44 -9.01 -15.81
C ASP A 11 7.33 -9.67 -14.43
N ALA A 12 7.88 -9.03 -13.40
CA ALA A 12 7.78 -9.52 -12.03
C ALA A 12 6.31 -9.55 -11.55
N ILE A 13 5.49 -8.53 -11.87
CA ILE A 13 4.06 -8.52 -11.58
C ILE A 13 3.37 -9.69 -12.30
N ASN A 14 3.66 -9.89 -13.59
CA ASN A 14 3.04 -10.96 -14.37
C ASN A 14 3.37 -12.35 -13.82
N VAL A 15 4.62 -12.60 -13.47
CA VAL A 15 5.05 -13.87 -12.87
C VAL A 15 4.41 -14.07 -11.49
N ALA A 16 4.45 -13.05 -10.62
CA ALA A 16 3.90 -13.13 -9.28
C ALA A 16 2.38 -13.32 -9.29
N ALA A 17 1.64 -12.58 -10.12
CA ALA A 17 0.19 -12.68 -10.24
C ALA A 17 -0.27 -14.08 -10.67
N LYS A 18 0.48 -14.74 -11.56
CA LYS A 18 0.20 -16.12 -11.99
C LYS A 18 0.55 -17.13 -10.89
N ALA A 19 1.74 -17.02 -10.32
CA ALA A 19 2.26 -18.00 -9.35
C ALA A 19 1.51 -17.97 -8.00
N LEU A 20 1.01 -16.79 -7.61
CA LEU A 20 0.40 -16.58 -6.30
C LEU A 20 -1.13 -16.40 -6.37
N ARG A 21 -1.75 -16.72 -7.51
CA ARG A 21 -3.21 -16.62 -7.69
C ARG A 21 -3.95 -17.39 -6.59
N GLY A 22 -4.85 -16.70 -5.88
CA GLY A 22 -5.61 -17.25 -4.77
C GLY A 22 -4.84 -17.38 -3.44
N LYS A 23 -3.53 -17.05 -3.44
CA LYS A 23 -2.70 -17.06 -2.22
C LYS A 23 -2.34 -15.65 -1.75
N ALA A 24 -2.12 -14.72 -2.69
CA ALA A 24 -1.81 -13.33 -2.40
C ALA A 24 -2.41 -12.41 -3.46
N VAL A 25 -2.65 -11.16 -3.06
CA VAL A 25 -3.07 -10.07 -3.97
C VAL A 25 -1.82 -9.33 -4.42
N ILE A 26 -1.60 -9.21 -5.72
CA ILE A 26 -0.40 -8.62 -6.30
C ILE A 26 -0.73 -7.25 -6.86
N GLY A 27 0.01 -6.22 -6.44
CA GLY A 27 -0.19 -4.86 -6.90
C GLY A 27 1.06 -4.18 -7.42
N ALA A 28 0.86 -3.09 -8.16
CA ALA A 28 1.90 -2.19 -8.63
C ALA A 28 1.98 -0.94 -7.76
N GLY A 29 3.18 -0.57 -7.32
CA GLY A 29 3.43 0.63 -6.54
C GLY A 29 4.25 1.67 -7.29
N SER A 30 4.31 2.88 -6.72
CA SER A 30 5.01 4.04 -7.32
C SER A 30 4.51 4.40 -8.71
N VAL A 31 3.22 4.19 -8.93
CA VAL A 31 2.55 4.53 -10.20
C VAL A 31 2.18 6.01 -10.18
N LEU A 32 2.56 6.76 -11.23
CA LEU A 32 2.43 8.21 -11.30
C LEU A 32 1.43 8.69 -12.36
N ASP A 33 1.03 7.83 -13.29
CA ASP A 33 0.25 8.19 -14.47
C ASP A 33 -0.71 7.06 -14.88
N PRO A 34 -1.74 7.37 -15.69
CA PRO A 34 -2.71 6.37 -16.14
C PRO A 34 -2.12 5.34 -17.10
N GLU A 35 -1.09 5.68 -17.88
CA GLU A 35 -0.44 4.79 -18.83
C GLU A 35 0.28 3.67 -18.10
N THR A 36 1.08 4.03 -17.10
CA THR A 36 1.78 3.07 -16.22
C THR A 36 0.78 2.21 -15.45
N ALA A 37 -0.32 2.79 -14.94
CA ALA A 37 -1.39 2.04 -14.30
C ALA A 37 -2.00 1.01 -15.25
N ARG A 38 -2.28 1.40 -16.50
CA ARG A 38 -2.84 0.49 -17.51
C ARG A 38 -1.91 -0.66 -17.83
N MET A 39 -0.59 -0.40 -17.98
CA MET A 39 0.40 -1.45 -18.21
C MET A 39 0.46 -2.44 -17.04
N ALA A 40 0.46 -1.94 -15.80
CA ALA A 40 0.47 -2.79 -14.62
C ALA A 40 -0.79 -3.67 -14.51
N ILE A 41 -1.98 -3.12 -14.84
CA ILE A 41 -3.24 -3.89 -14.91
C ILE A 41 -3.14 -5.00 -15.93
N LEU A 42 -2.62 -4.71 -17.13
CA LEU A 42 -2.40 -5.74 -18.17
C LEU A 42 -1.40 -6.82 -17.76
N ALA A 43 -0.40 -6.45 -16.96
CA ALA A 43 0.55 -7.41 -16.38
C ALA A 43 -0.08 -8.30 -15.30
N GLY A 44 -1.29 -7.98 -14.83
CA GLY A 44 -2.03 -8.76 -13.83
C GLY A 44 -2.04 -8.17 -12.42
N ALA A 45 -1.76 -6.86 -12.28
CA ALA A 45 -1.89 -6.20 -10.98
C ALA A 45 -3.37 -6.14 -10.56
N ASP A 46 -3.66 -6.59 -9.34
CA ASP A 46 -4.98 -6.54 -8.71
C ASP A 46 -5.28 -5.15 -8.11
N PHE A 47 -4.24 -4.39 -7.78
CA PHE A 47 -4.36 -3.03 -7.24
C PHE A 47 -3.21 -2.13 -7.66
N ILE A 48 -3.46 -0.83 -7.67
CA ILE A 48 -2.49 0.21 -8.04
C ILE A 48 -2.28 1.17 -6.88
N VAL A 49 -1.02 1.47 -6.56
CA VAL A 49 -0.62 2.40 -5.51
C VAL A 49 0.20 3.54 -6.10
N GLY A 50 -0.22 4.77 -5.86
CA GLY A 50 0.54 5.98 -6.19
C GLY A 50 1.18 6.61 -4.95
N PRO A 51 2.25 7.39 -5.09
CA PRO A 51 2.81 8.19 -4.01
C PRO A 51 2.10 9.52 -3.81
N VAL A 52 1.29 9.96 -4.78
CA VAL A 52 0.59 11.25 -4.84
C VAL A 52 -0.83 11.07 -5.37
N VAL A 53 -1.65 12.11 -5.26
CA VAL A 53 -2.97 12.16 -5.89
C VAL A 53 -2.79 12.43 -7.39
N ASN A 54 -3.25 11.50 -8.22
CA ASN A 54 -3.38 11.68 -9.66
C ASN A 54 -4.79 11.26 -10.08
N LEU A 55 -5.61 12.22 -10.48
CA LEU A 55 -7.03 12.01 -10.78
C LEU A 55 -7.24 11.14 -12.02
N GLU A 56 -6.37 11.28 -13.02
CA GLU A 56 -6.44 10.49 -14.26
C GLU A 56 -6.07 9.03 -14.01
N MET A 57 -5.07 8.78 -13.15
CA MET A 57 -4.72 7.43 -12.71
C MET A 57 -5.89 6.77 -11.95
N ILE A 58 -6.54 7.52 -11.04
CA ILE A 58 -7.72 7.02 -10.31
C ILE A 58 -8.82 6.66 -11.33
N ALA A 59 -9.15 7.57 -12.25
CA ALA A 59 -10.17 7.35 -13.27
C ALA A 59 -9.83 6.15 -14.17
N MET A 60 -8.56 5.95 -14.52
CA MET A 60 -8.09 4.79 -15.29
C MET A 60 -8.37 3.49 -14.51
N CYS A 61 -7.95 3.41 -13.27
CA CYS A 61 -8.17 2.21 -12.43
C CYS A 61 -9.67 1.90 -12.26
N LYS A 62 -10.49 2.91 -11.99
CA LYS A 62 -11.94 2.74 -11.83
C LYS A 62 -12.61 2.24 -13.11
N ARG A 63 -12.17 2.70 -14.27
CA ARG A 63 -12.68 2.24 -15.59
C ARG A 63 -12.46 0.73 -15.79
N TYR A 64 -11.38 0.19 -15.25
CA TYR A 64 -11.05 -1.24 -15.36
C TYR A 64 -11.42 -2.06 -14.13
N GLY A 65 -12.11 -1.47 -13.15
CA GLY A 65 -12.52 -2.16 -11.93
C GLY A 65 -11.36 -2.57 -11.03
N THR A 66 -10.19 -1.91 -11.17
CA THR A 66 -8.99 -2.18 -10.39
C THR A 66 -8.97 -1.30 -9.15
N MET A 67 -8.66 -1.88 -7.98
CA MET A 67 -8.51 -1.12 -6.73
C MET A 67 -7.40 -0.08 -6.88
N VAL A 68 -7.64 1.15 -6.40
CA VAL A 68 -6.68 2.24 -6.48
C VAL A 68 -6.45 2.90 -5.11
N ILE A 69 -5.17 3.10 -4.79
CA ILE A 69 -4.67 3.59 -3.50
C ILE A 69 -3.72 4.77 -3.76
N PRO A 70 -4.23 5.96 -4.12
CA PRO A 70 -3.41 7.15 -4.33
C PRO A 70 -2.81 7.64 -3.00
N GLY A 71 -1.63 8.26 -3.08
CA GLY A 71 -0.94 8.87 -1.95
C GLY A 71 -1.42 10.29 -1.68
N ALA A 72 -1.45 10.68 -0.40
CA ALA A 72 -1.80 12.01 0.07
C ALA A 72 -1.04 12.33 1.36
N PHE A 73 -0.81 13.60 1.62
CA PHE A 73 -0.13 14.08 2.82
C PHE A 73 -1.00 15.02 3.65
N THR A 74 -1.97 15.68 3.05
CA THR A 74 -2.86 16.66 3.68
C THR A 74 -4.32 16.20 3.68
N PRO A 75 -5.17 16.69 4.60
CA PRO A 75 -6.60 16.39 4.60
C PRO A 75 -7.31 16.76 3.29
N THR A 76 -6.87 17.86 2.63
CA THR A 76 -7.41 18.26 1.32
C THR A 76 -7.11 17.25 0.24
N GLU A 77 -5.86 16.78 0.15
CA GLU A 77 -5.46 15.73 -0.81
C GLU A 77 -6.21 14.41 -0.53
N ILE A 78 -6.37 14.06 0.75
CA ILE A 78 -7.10 12.86 1.17
C ILE A 78 -8.55 12.94 0.68
N LEU A 79 -9.23 14.06 0.92
CA LEU A 79 -10.61 14.24 0.49
C LEU A 79 -10.72 14.27 -1.04
N THR A 80 -9.79 14.95 -1.73
CA THR A 80 -9.74 14.99 -3.20
C THR A 80 -9.62 13.59 -3.80
N ALA A 81 -8.69 12.78 -3.28
CA ALA A 81 -8.50 11.40 -3.72
C ALA A 81 -9.76 10.54 -3.48
N TRP A 82 -10.38 10.68 -2.30
CA TRP A 82 -11.59 9.96 -1.95
C TRP A 82 -12.77 10.31 -2.85
N GLN A 83 -13.01 11.60 -3.10
CA GLN A 83 -14.06 12.09 -3.99
C GLN A 83 -13.86 11.63 -5.44
N ALA A 84 -12.61 11.47 -5.88
CA ALA A 84 -12.28 10.93 -7.19
C ALA A 84 -12.52 9.41 -7.31
N GLY A 85 -12.89 8.74 -6.22
CA GLY A 85 -13.22 7.31 -6.21
C GLY A 85 -12.09 6.39 -5.75
N ALA A 86 -11.09 6.89 -5.03
CA ALA A 86 -10.09 6.04 -4.41
C ALA A 86 -10.73 5.00 -3.48
N ASP A 87 -10.28 3.75 -3.52
CA ASP A 87 -10.80 2.69 -2.66
C ASP A 87 -10.23 2.78 -1.23
N VAL A 88 -8.98 3.21 -1.13
CA VAL A 88 -8.27 3.56 0.10
C VAL A 88 -7.33 4.72 -0.23
N VAL A 89 -7.03 5.60 0.72
CA VAL A 89 -6.03 6.67 0.53
C VAL A 89 -4.78 6.35 1.35
N LYS A 90 -3.63 6.34 0.68
CA LYS A 90 -2.33 6.14 1.29
C LYS A 90 -1.86 7.45 1.92
N VAL A 91 -1.64 7.46 3.22
CA VAL A 91 -0.96 8.56 3.93
C VAL A 91 0.56 8.37 3.76
N PHE A 92 1.20 9.29 3.02
CA PHE A 92 2.61 9.14 2.65
C PHE A 92 3.35 10.48 2.58
N PRO A 93 4.57 10.55 3.13
CA PRO A 93 5.22 9.58 4.02
C PRO A 93 4.67 9.65 5.45
N ALA A 94 4.29 8.51 6.02
CA ALA A 94 3.71 8.45 7.36
C ALA A 94 4.73 8.69 8.49
N THR A 95 6.03 8.59 8.21
CA THR A 95 7.13 8.83 9.17
C THR A 95 7.06 10.17 9.91
N LYS A 96 6.47 11.19 9.28
CA LYS A 96 6.41 12.56 9.84
C LYS A 96 5.08 12.85 10.52
N LEU A 97 4.04 12.11 10.18
CA LEU A 97 2.67 12.36 10.63
C LEU A 97 2.28 11.53 11.86
N GLY A 98 2.74 10.28 11.89
CA GLY A 98 2.44 9.36 12.99
C GLY A 98 0.98 8.88 13.06
N PRO A 99 0.65 7.99 14.03
CA PRO A 99 -0.70 7.45 14.20
C PRO A 99 -1.75 8.50 14.57
N SER A 100 -1.36 9.55 15.30
CA SER A 100 -2.29 10.64 15.68
C SER A 100 -2.92 11.32 14.48
N PHE A 101 -2.17 11.51 13.39
CA PHE A 101 -2.70 12.09 12.16
C PHE A 101 -3.87 11.27 11.58
N ILE A 102 -3.75 9.94 11.58
CA ILE A 102 -4.86 9.05 11.12
C ILE A 102 -6.11 9.29 11.95
N LYS A 103 -5.96 9.34 13.28
CA LYS A 103 -7.06 9.58 14.22
C LYS A 103 -7.70 10.95 13.98
N ASP A 104 -6.88 11.99 13.85
CA ASP A 104 -7.34 13.38 13.71
C ASP A 104 -8.08 13.58 12.37
N VAL A 105 -7.58 13.04 11.28
CA VAL A 105 -8.26 13.09 9.97
C VAL A 105 -9.59 12.33 9.99
N ARG A 106 -9.64 11.18 10.65
CA ARG A 106 -10.87 10.38 10.75
C ARG A 106 -11.97 11.01 11.60
N GLY A 107 -11.65 11.99 12.45
CA GLY A 107 -12.66 12.76 13.17
C GLY A 107 -13.70 13.38 12.21
N PRO A 108 -13.29 14.32 11.35
CA PRO A 108 -14.19 14.94 10.38
C PRO A 108 -14.46 14.07 9.12
N LEU A 109 -13.65 13.07 8.82
CA LEU A 109 -13.75 12.23 7.61
C LEU A 109 -13.83 10.73 7.97
N PRO A 110 -14.82 10.29 8.78
CA PRO A 110 -14.87 8.91 9.27
C PRO A 110 -15.11 7.87 8.16
N GLN A 111 -15.67 8.26 7.03
CA GLN A 111 -15.94 7.41 5.87
C GLN A 111 -14.67 7.09 5.06
N VAL A 112 -13.60 7.89 5.18
CA VAL A 112 -12.39 7.71 4.37
C VAL A 112 -11.55 6.56 4.94
N ARG A 113 -11.22 5.62 4.09
CA ARG A 113 -10.31 4.51 4.42
C ARG A 113 -8.87 4.96 4.21
N LEU A 114 -8.07 4.90 5.28
CA LEU A 114 -6.68 5.35 5.26
C LEU A 114 -5.72 4.19 5.49
N THR A 115 -4.57 4.23 4.83
CA THR A 115 -3.44 3.33 5.05
C THR A 115 -2.13 4.11 5.14
N PRO A 116 -1.37 3.99 6.26
CA PRO A 116 -0.05 4.61 6.36
C PRO A 116 0.99 3.82 5.57
N THR A 117 1.92 4.53 4.95
CA THR A 117 3.11 3.94 4.31
C THR A 117 4.31 4.86 4.52
N GLY A 118 5.48 4.27 4.70
CA GLY A 118 6.72 4.97 5.04
C GLY A 118 6.92 5.09 6.54
N GLY A 119 7.99 4.47 7.05
CA GLY A 119 8.33 4.43 8.47
C GLY A 119 7.43 3.53 9.33
N VAL A 120 6.63 2.68 8.70
CA VAL A 120 5.86 1.66 9.41
C VAL A 120 6.72 0.43 9.61
N ASP A 121 6.80 -0.05 10.85
CA ASP A 121 7.54 -1.23 11.26
C ASP A 121 6.77 -2.06 12.29
N ILE A 122 7.38 -3.14 12.78
CA ILE A 122 6.78 -4.07 13.74
C ILE A 122 6.41 -3.40 15.07
N ASN A 123 7.12 -2.32 15.47
CA ASN A 123 6.93 -1.67 16.74
C ASN A 123 5.76 -0.67 16.73
N ASN A 124 5.43 -0.10 15.56
CA ASN A 124 4.44 0.97 15.45
C ASN A 124 3.18 0.60 14.64
N LEU A 125 3.18 -0.51 13.88
CA LEU A 125 2.04 -0.90 13.05
C LEU A 125 0.74 -1.04 13.86
N GLY A 126 0.84 -1.52 15.09
CA GLY A 126 -0.31 -1.69 15.98
C GLY A 126 -0.96 -0.36 16.35
N GLU A 127 -0.17 0.67 16.58
CA GLU A 127 -0.67 2.02 16.89
C GLU A 127 -1.42 2.64 15.70
N PHE A 128 -0.90 2.46 14.48
CA PHE A 128 -1.60 2.89 13.26
C PHE A 128 -2.93 2.18 13.06
N LEU A 129 -2.99 0.87 13.29
CA LEU A 129 -4.23 0.10 13.20
C LEU A 129 -5.24 0.55 14.25
N LYS A 130 -4.82 0.74 15.50
CA LYS A 130 -5.67 1.27 16.58
C LYS A 130 -6.15 2.70 16.32
N ALA A 131 -5.36 3.52 15.63
CA ALA A 131 -5.76 4.85 15.18
C ALA A 131 -6.81 4.82 14.07
N GLY A 132 -7.09 3.65 13.49
CA GLY A 132 -8.13 3.41 12.50
C GLY A 132 -7.66 3.26 11.07
N ALA A 133 -6.36 2.98 10.85
CA ALA A 133 -5.90 2.55 9.54
C ALA A 133 -6.52 1.20 9.18
N VAL A 134 -6.98 1.06 7.92
CA VAL A 134 -7.61 -0.19 7.45
C VAL A 134 -6.61 -1.31 7.22
N PHE A 135 -5.38 -0.97 6.88
CA PHE A 135 -4.18 -1.80 6.84
C PHE A 135 -2.94 -0.90 6.88
N VAL A 136 -1.76 -1.47 6.82
CA VAL A 136 -0.50 -0.72 6.81
C VAL A 136 0.39 -1.16 5.63
N GLY A 137 1.12 -0.21 5.05
CA GLY A 137 2.13 -0.47 4.04
C GLY A 137 3.51 -0.53 4.68
N VAL A 138 4.14 -1.71 4.65
CA VAL A 138 5.49 -1.94 5.19
C VAL A 138 6.45 -2.20 4.04
N GLY A 139 7.49 -1.37 3.94
CA GLY A 139 8.48 -1.47 2.86
C GLY A 139 9.80 -2.08 3.35
N THR A 140 10.82 -1.24 3.47
CA THR A 140 12.20 -1.65 3.78
C THR A 140 12.36 -2.36 5.12
N ALA A 141 11.46 -2.13 6.07
CA ALA A 141 11.49 -2.83 7.36
C ALA A 141 11.13 -4.32 7.21
N LEU A 142 10.28 -4.68 6.23
CA LEU A 142 9.92 -6.06 5.94
C LEU A 142 10.89 -6.70 4.94
N VAL A 143 11.27 -5.97 3.87
CA VAL A 143 12.22 -6.47 2.87
C VAL A 143 13.65 -6.17 3.37
N ASN A 144 14.12 -7.00 4.28
CA ASN A 144 15.43 -6.83 4.91
C ASN A 144 16.56 -7.03 3.88
N LYS A 145 17.35 -5.98 3.65
CA LYS A 145 18.43 -5.98 2.66
C LYS A 145 19.49 -7.06 2.91
N LYS A 146 19.78 -7.37 4.18
CA LYS A 146 20.74 -8.42 4.54
C LYS A 146 20.23 -9.78 4.13
N TYR A 147 18.97 -10.11 4.47
CA TYR A 147 18.36 -11.39 4.09
C TYR A 147 18.26 -11.56 2.57
N VAL A 148 17.96 -10.47 1.86
CA VAL A 148 17.95 -10.48 0.38
C VAL A 148 19.35 -10.76 -0.18
N ALA A 149 20.40 -10.09 0.32
CA ALA A 149 21.77 -10.28 -0.13
C ALA A 149 22.29 -11.70 0.15
N GLU A 150 21.90 -12.28 1.28
CA GLU A 150 22.25 -13.64 1.70
C GLU A 150 21.34 -14.71 1.07
N LYS A 151 20.30 -14.31 0.29
CA LYS A 151 19.26 -15.19 -0.26
C LYS A 151 18.56 -16.02 0.83
N ASN A 152 18.48 -15.48 2.05
CA ASN A 152 17.81 -16.11 3.19
C ASN A 152 16.29 -15.87 3.12
N TRP A 153 15.63 -16.63 2.25
CA TRP A 153 14.19 -16.52 2.01
C TRP A 153 13.35 -16.99 3.19
N ASP A 154 13.86 -17.96 3.97
CA ASP A 154 13.18 -18.46 5.15
C ASP A 154 13.08 -17.38 6.23
N ALA A 155 14.17 -16.65 6.50
CA ALA A 155 14.14 -15.54 7.43
C ALA A 155 13.20 -14.39 6.99
N LEU A 156 13.07 -14.13 5.68
CA LEU A 156 12.07 -13.17 5.18
C LEU A 156 10.64 -13.68 5.39
N THR A 157 10.41 -14.98 5.22
CA THR A 157 9.12 -15.60 5.44
C THR A 157 8.72 -15.55 6.92
N GLU A 158 9.64 -15.86 7.83
CA GLU A 158 9.42 -15.76 9.27
C GLU A 158 9.12 -14.33 9.69
N LEU A 159 9.92 -13.36 9.23
CA LEU A 159 9.68 -11.94 9.49
C LEU A 159 8.30 -11.50 8.98
N ALA A 160 7.90 -11.93 7.79
CA ALA A 160 6.57 -11.62 7.25
C ALA A 160 5.45 -12.20 8.13
N ALA A 161 5.63 -13.42 8.64
CA ALA A 161 4.68 -14.06 9.55
C ALA A 161 4.54 -13.29 10.87
N GLU A 162 5.65 -12.77 11.43
CA GLU A 162 5.63 -11.90 12.61
C GLU A 162 4.81 -10.62 12.37
N TYR A 163 4.99 -9.95 11.24
CA TYR A 163 4.20 -8.77 10.88
C TYR A 163 2.70 -9.08 10.76
N VAL A 164 2.36 -10.20 10.14
CA VAL A 164 0.96 -10.64 10.01
C VAL A 164 0.36 -10.94 11.39
N ALA A 165 1.11 -11.60 12.27
CA ALA A 165 0.67 -11.91 13.63
C ALA A 165 0.45 -10.62 14.45
N ALA A 166 1.39 -9.68 14.41
CA ALA A 166 1.27 -8.39 15.06
C ALA A 166 0.07 -7.57 14.55
N ALA A 167 -0.16 -7.55 13.23
CA ALA A 167 -1.31 -6.86 12.66
C ALA A 167 -2.65 -7.50 13.07
N ARG A 168 -2.72 -8.83 13.17
CA ARG A 168 -3.91 -9.55 13.66
C ARG A 168 -4.17 -9.24 15.13
N ALA A 169 -3.15 -9.30 15.97
CA ALA A 169 -3.27 -8.98 17.41
C ALA A 169 -3.77 -7.56 17.65
N ALA A 170 -3.30 -6.58 16.88
CA ALA A 170 -3.73 -5.19 16.99
C ALA A 170 -5.18 -4.92 16.58
N ARG A 171 -5.82 -5.83 15.83
CA ARG A 171 -7.23 -5.69 15.39
C ARG A 171 -8.25 -6.31 16.33
N VAL A 172 -7.82 -7.22 17.21
CA VAL A 172 -8.70 -7.95 18.13
C VAL A 172 -8.90 -7.20 19.46
N GLY A 173 -8.08 -6.21 19.74
CA GLY A 173 -8.18 -5.31 20.90
C GLY A 173 -8.76 -3.96 20.53
#